data_cb9048415efbd320e99bde670957a99a
#
_entry.id   cb9048415efbd320e99bde670957a99a
#
_cell.length_a   1.000
_cell.length_b   1.000
_cell.length_c   1.000
_cell.angle_alpha   90.00
_cell.angle_beta   90.00
_cell.angle_gamma   90.00
#
_symmetry.space_group_name_H-M   'P 1'
#
loop_
_entity.id
_entity.type
_entity.pdbx_description
1 polymer ?
#
loop_
_entity_poly.entity_id
_entity_poly.type
_entity_poly.pdbx_seq_one_letter_code
_entity_poly.pdbx_strand_id
1 'polypeptide(L)'
;DPAQPASMTLMAGPIDCRVNPTKVNALANSRPIEWFERNLISVVPAGFVGAQRRVYPGFMQLCAFMSMNLERHAASFSDLHHERAKGDPTKAEAIRTFYEEYFATTDLTAEFYLETVSTVFQQYALPLGQLHVGGRRVEPRAIRHTALLTIEGEKDDICAVGQTVAAQDLCSSLRPYM
;
A
#
# COMPACT_ATOMS: atom_id res chain seq x y z
N ASP A 1 21.46 18.23 8.42
CA ASP A 1 20.26 19.03 8.16
C ASP A 1 19.33 18.93 9.38
N PRO A 2 18.97 20.08 10.02
CA PRO A 2 18.11 20.08 11.20
C PRO A 2 16.69 19.55 10.94
N ALA A 3 16.32 19.35 9.68
CA ALA A 3 15.02 18.81 9.28
C ALA A 3 14.98 17.27 9.20
N GLN A 4 16.08 16.56 9.41
CA GLN A 4 16.06 15.10 9.40
C GLN A 4 15.50 14.56 10.73
N PRO A 5 14.56 13.59 10.69
CA PRO A 5 14.04 12.97 11.90
C PRO A 5 15.13 12.14 12.61
N ALA A 6 15.02 11.99 13.94
CA ALA A 6 15.92 11.15 14.71
C ALA A 6 15.79 9.66 14.35
N SER A 7 14.56 9.23 14.03
CA SER A 7 14.27 7.85 13.61
C SER A 7 13.19 7.83 12.52
N MET A 8 13.23 6.80 11.70
CA MET A 8 12.26 6.53 10.64
C MET A 8 11.93 5.03 10.65
N THR A 9 10.67 4.69 10.73
CA THR A 9 10.19 3.32 10.60
C THR A 9 9.43 3.18 9.29
N LEU A 10 9.86 2.26 8.44
CA LEU A 10 9.16 1.88 7.21
C LEU A 10 8.52 0.52 7.44
N MET A 11 7.19 0.48 7.35
CA MET A 11 6.41 -0.72 7.62
C MET A 11 5.64 -1.11 6.36
N ALA A 12 5.97 -2.28 5.80
CA ALA A 12 5.32 -2.84 4.61
C ALA A 12 5.21 -1.85 3.43
N GLY A 13 6.21 -0.97 3.27
CA GLY A 13 6.24 0.03 2.19
C GLY A 13 6.93 -0.52 0.94
N PRO A 14 6.35 -0.38 -0.25
CA PRO A 14 6.91 -0.90 -1.50
C PRO A 14 8.06 -0.01 -2.02
N ILE A 15 9.22 -0.08 -1.39
CA ILE A 15 10.40 0.72 -1.75
C ILE A 15 11.00 0.23 -3.07
N ASP A 16 11.15 -1.09 -3.25
CA ASP A 16 11.59 -1.66 -4.52
C ASP A 16 10.71 -2.86 -4.92
N CYS A 17 9.68 -2.59 -5.71
CA CYS A 17 8.74 -3.60 -6.18
C CYS A 17 9.33 -4.62 -7.19
N ARG A 18 10.59 -4.49 -7.58
CA ARG A 18 11.30 -5.47 -8.41
C ARG A 18 11.77 -6.67 -7.59
N VAL A 19 11.88 -6.49 -6.27
CA VAL A 19 12.25 -7.56 -5.35
C VAL A 19 11.00 -8.41 -5.05
N ASN A 20 11.06 -9.70 -5.33
CA ASN A 20 9.96 -10.65 -5.09
C ASN A 20 8.58 -10.10 -5.54
N PRO A 21 8.37 -9.80 -6.83
CA PRO A 21 7.17 -9.12 -7.28
C PRO A 21 5.90 -9.94 -6.98
N THR A 22 4.91 -9.28 -6.38
CA THR A 22 3.61 -9.87 -6.06
C THR A 22 2.67 -9.88 -7.27
N LYS A 23 1.49 -10.50 -7.11
CA LYS A 23 0.42 -10.42 -8.13
C LYS A 23 -0.02 -8.98 -8.37
N VAL A 24 -0.01 -8.14 -7.34
CA VAL A 24 -0.35 -6.70 -7.46
C VAL A 24 0.71 -5.98 -8.30
N ASN A 25 2.00 -6.26 -8.06
CA ASN A 25 3.07 -5.69 -8.87
C ASN A 25 2.97 -6.13 -10.34
N ALA A 26 2.67 -7.41 -10.57
CA ALA A 26 2.45 -7.94 -11.92
C ALA A 26 1.25 -7.28 -12.61
N LEU A 27 0.13 -7.10 -11.90
CA LEU A 27 -1.05 -6.41 -12.43
C LEU A 27 -0.72 -4.95 -12.80
N ALA A 28 -0.03 -4.21 -11.93
CA ALA A 28 0.37 -2.84 -12.18
C ALA A 28 1.23 -2.70 -13.45
N ASN A 29 2.05 -3.70 -13.77
CA ASN A 29 2.90 -3.74 -14.96
C ASN A 29 2.23 -4.35 -16.20
N SER A 30 1.04 -4.93 -16.07
CA SER A 30 0.34 -5.59 -17.18
C SER A 30 -0.39 -4.64 -18.12
N ARG A 31 -0.58 -3.39 -17.72
CA ARG A 31 -1.35 -2.38 -18.47
C ARG A 31 -0.66 -1.01 -18.39
N PRO A 32 -0.82 -0.16 -19.40
CA PRO A 32 -0.35 1.23 -19.34
C PRO A 32 -1.18 2.05 -18.35
N ILE A 33 -0.63 3.16 -17.88
CA ILE A 33 -1.28 4.00 -16.85
C ILE A 33 -2.64 4.55 -17.31
N GLU A 34 -2.82 4.80 -18.60
CA GLU A 34 -4.06 5.28 -19.21
C GLU A 34 -5.19 4.25 -19.09
N TRP A 35 -4.83 2.96 -19.01
CA TRP A 35 -5.82 1.91 -18.76
C TRP A 35 -6.37 2.02 -17.34
N PHE A 36 -5.52 2.23 -16.34
CA PHE A 36 -5.92 2.42 -14.95
C PHE A 36 -6.79 3.67 -14.82
N GLU A 37 -6.38 4.77 -15.45
CA GLU A 37 -7.16 6.01 -15.46
C GLU A 37 -8.56 5.80 -16.04
N ARG A 38 -8.66 5.15 -17.18
CA ARG A 38 -9.95 4.96 -17.88
C ARG A 38 -10.90 4.00 -17.18
N ASN A 39 -10.36 2.97 -16.53
CA ASN A 39 -11.18 1.87 -16.01
C ASN A 39 -11.41 1.92 -14.50
N LEU A 40 -10.56 2.60 -13.75
CA LEU A 40 -10.62 2.58 -12.28
C LEU A 40 -10.91 3.95 -11.66
N ILE A 41 -10.77 5.03 -12.42
CA ILE A 41 -11.08 6.37 -11.92
C ILE A 41 -12.54 6.72 -12.21
N SER A 42 -13.19 7.24 -11.20
CA SER A 42 -14.59 7.69 -11.25
C SER A 42 -14.70 9.14 -10.79
N VAL A 43 -15.84 9.75 -11.05
CA VAL A 43 -16.16 11.11 -10.57
C VAL A 43 -17.16 10.97 -9.43
N VAL A 44 -16.89 11.65 -8.31
CA VAL A 44 -17.83 11.68 -7.17
C VAL A 44 -19.14 12.32 -7.61
N PRO A 45 -20.29 11.62 -7.44
CA PRO A 45 -21.58 12.12 -7.92
C PRO A 45 -22.03 13.40 -7.22
N ALA A 46 -22.91 14.14 -7.88
CA ALA A 46 -23.56 15.29 -7.26
C ALA A 46 -24.36 14.86 -6.01
N GLY A 47 -24.31 15.69 -4.96
CA GLY A 47 -24.99 15.42 -3.70
C GLY A 47 -24.11 14.76 -2.63
N PHE A 48 -22.91 14.29 -2.96
CA PHE A 48 -21.94 13.79 -2.01
C PHE A 48 -20.84 14.81 -1.71
N VAL A 49 -20.21 14.70 -0.53
CA VAL A 49 -19.06 15.52 -0.18
C VAL A 49 -17.92 15.23 -1.16
N GLY A 50 -17.32 16.27 -1.74
CA GLY A 50 -16.30 16.13 -2.77
C GLY A 50 -16.85 15.90 -4.19
N ALA A 51 -18.13 16.21 -4.44
CA ALA A 51 -18.74 16.13 -5.78
C ALA A 51 -17.84 16.71 -6.88
N GLN A 52 -17.80 16.07 -8.03
CA GLN A 52 -16.98 16.38 -9.21
C GLN A 52 -15.47 16.09 -9.04
N ARG A 53 -15.00 15.62 -7.88
CA ARG A 53 -13.61 15.16 -7.76
C ARG A 53 -13.42 13.84 -8.49
N ARG A 54 -12.28 13.69 -9.13
CA ARG A 54 -11.85 12.42 -9.70
C ARG A 54 -11.19 11.59 -8.62
N VAL A 55 -11.63 10.33 -8.47
CA VAL A 55 -11.19 9.45 -7.39
C VAL A 55 -10.98 8.01 -7.88
N TYR A 56 -10.09 7.29 -7.21
CA TYR A 56 -10.12 5.84 -7.16
C TYR A 56 -11.03 5.43 -6.01
N PRO A 57 -12.21 4.87 -6.29
CA PRO A 57 -13.23 4.65 -5.27
C PRO A 57 -12.82 3.64 -4.20
N GLY A 58 -13.16 3.90 -2.93
CA GLY A 58 -12.88 3.00 -1.81
C GLY A 58 -13.47 1.60 -2.01
N PHE A 59 -14.67 1.49 -2.59
CA PHE A 59 -15.25 0.18 -2.87
C PHE A 59 -14.45 -0.63 -3.90
N MET A 60 -13.79 0.02 -4.87
CA MET A 60 -12.90 -0.67 -5.81
C MET A 60 -11.64 -1.19 -5.12
N GLN A 61 -11.09 -0.42 -4.17
CA GLN A 61 -9.98 -0.88 -3.32
C GLN A 61 -10.40 -2.13 -2.55
N LEU A 62 -11.58 -2.09 -1.96
CA LEU A 62 -12.13 -3.20 -1.20
C LEU A 62 -12.31 -4.45 -2.07
N CYS A 63 -12.88 -4.30 -3.27
CA CYS A 63 -13.00 -5.40 -4.23
C CYS A 63 -11.61 -6.00 -4.58
N ALA A 64 -10.62 -5.15 -4.80
CA ALA A 64 -9.25 -5.60 -5.09
C ALA A 64 -8.66 -6.38 -3.90
N PHE A 65 -8.77 -5.87 -2.69
CA PHE A 65 -8.25 -6.54 -1.48
C PHE A 65 -8.94 -7.88 -1.23
N MET A 66 -10.27 -7.93 -1.33
CA MET A 66 -11.02 -9.18 -1.15
C MET A 66 -10.67 -10.22 -2.21
N SER A 67 -10.37 -9.81 -3.44
CA SER A 67 -10.03 -10.73 -4.53
C SER A 67 -8.66 -11.39 -4.37
N MET A 68 -7.73 -10.79 -3.62
CA MET A 68 -6.37 -11.34 -3.43
C MET A 68 -6.39 -12.63 -2.60
N ASN A 69 -7.30 -12.75 -1.64
CA ASN A 69 -7.40 -13.89 -0.72
C ASN A 69 -8.86 -14.34 -0.50
N LEU A 70 -9.62 -14.50 -1.58
CA LEU A 70 -11.06 -14.77 -1.53
C LEU A 70 -11.44 -15.97 -0.66
N GLU A 71 -10.68 -17.06 -0.75
CA GLU A 71 -10.93 -18.28 0.06
C GLU A 71 -10.77 -18.01 1.56
N ARG A 72 -9.75 -17.25 1.94
CA ARG A 72 -9.52 -16.87 3.33
C ARG A 72 -10.67 -16.00 3.85
N HIS A 73 -11.13 -15.05 3.06
CA HIS A 73 -12.28 -14.21 3.44
C HIS A 73 -13.55 -15.02 3.57
N ALA A 74 -13.83 -15.92 2.61
CA ALA A 74 -14.99 -16.82 2.68
C ALA A 74 -14.94 -17.71 3.93
N ALA A 75 -13.78 -18.29 4.26
CA ALA A 75 -13.59 -19.07 5.49
C ALA A 75 -13.85 -18.22 6.74
N SER A 76 -13.31 -16.99 6.81
CA SER A 76 -13.54 -16.10 7.95
C SER A 76 -15.01 -15.74 8.15
N PHE A 77 -15.78 -15.50 7.08
CA PHE A 77 -17.20 -15.26 7.20
C PHE A 77 -17.99 -16.51 7.62
N SER A 78 -17.58 -17.69 7.16
CA SER A 78 -18.12 -18.96 7.64
C SER A 78 -17.86 -19.15 9.13
N ASP A 79 -16.64 -18.88 9.59
CA ASP A 79 -16.25 -18.96 11.00
C ASP A 79 -17.06 -17.97 11.85
N LEU A 80 -17.24 -16.72 11.39
CA LEU A 80 -18.09 -15.76 12.06
C LEU A 80 -19.51 -16.29 12.29
N HIS A 81 -20.09 -16.93 11.25
CA HIS A 81 -21.42 -17.53 11.35
C HIS A 81 -21.46 -18.67 12.37
N HIS A 82 -20.47 -19.59 12.31
CA HIS A 82 -20.35 -20.73 13.23
C HIS A 82 -20.17 -20.29 14.68
N GLU A 83 -19.27 -19.34 14.96
CA GLU A 83 -19.01 -18.88 16.32
C GLU A 83 -20.23 -18.16 16.92
N ARG A 84 -20.99 -17.42 16.10
CA ARG A 84 -22.29 -16.88 16.50
C ARG A 84 -23.30 -17.99 16.84
N ALA A 85 -23.39 -19.03 16.02
CA ALA A 85 -24.30 -20.14 16.24
C ALA A 85 -23.95 -20.96 17.49
N LYS A 86 -22.65 -21.09 17.82
CA LYS A 86 -22.19 -21.74 19.05
C LYS A 86 -22.39 -20.90 20.32
N GLY A 87 -22.63 -19.60 20.18
CA GLY A 87 -22.75 -18.67 21.30
C GLY A 87 -21.40 -18.24 21.90
N ASP A 88 -20.32 -18.30 21.12
CA ASP A 88 -19.02 -17.69 21.50
C ASP A 88 -18.94 -16.24 20.98
N PRO A 89 -19.30 -15.25 21.81
CA PRO A 89 -19.33 -13.87 21.36
C PRO A 89 -17.92 -13.28 21.16
N THR A 90 -16.91 -13.84 21.86
CA THR A 90 -15.55 -13.27 21.85
C THR A 90 -14.88 -13.43 20.49
N LYS A 91 -14.92 -14.64 19.93
CA LYS A 91 -14.34 -14.90 18.61
C LYS A 91 -15.14 -14.23 17.50
N ALA A 92 -16.48 -14.32 17.58
CA ALA A 92 -17.34 -13.64 16.61
C ALA A 92 -17.09 -12.14 16.59
N GLU A 93 -16.92 -11.51 17.75
CA GLU A 93 -16.62 -10.09 17.86
C GLU A 93 -15.24 -9.73 17.28
N ALA A 94 -14.22 -10.54 17.54
CA ALA A 94 -12.89 -10.32 16.97
C ALA A 94 -12.90 -10.33 15.44
N ILE A 95 -13.62 -11.28 14.82
CA ILE A 95 -13.76 -11.34 13.36
C ILE A 95 -14.54 -10.12 12.85
N ARG A 96 -15.62 -9.73 13.53
CA ARG A 96 -16.42 -8.57 13.17
C ARG A 96 -15.60 -7.29 13.20
N THR A 97 -14.88 -7.04 14.29
CA THR A 97 -14.02 -5.86 14.48
C THR A 97 -12.94 -5.79 13.39
N PHE A 98 -12.31 -6.93 13.10
CA PHE A 98 -11.33 -6.98 12.00
C PHE A 98 -11.95 -6.52 10.67
N TYR A 99 -13.15 -6.99 10.31
CA TYR A 99 -13.77 -6.59 9.04
C TYR A 99 -14.33 -5.17 9.06
N GLU A 100 -14.77 -4.66 10.21
CA GLU A 100 -15.15 -3.25 10.34
C GLU A 100 -13.97 -2.33 10.03
N GLU A 101 -12.77 -2.65 10.54
CA GLU A 101 -11.55 -1.91 10.22
C GLU A 101 -11.11 -2.13 8.76
N TYR A 102 -11.15 -3.37 8.29
CA TYR A 102 -10.75 -3.73 6.93
C TYR A 102 -11.60 -3.05 5.86
N PHE A 103 -12.88 -2.82 6.15
CA PHE A 103 -13.81 -2.16 5.23
C PHE A 103 -13.83 -0.64 5.37
N ALA A 104 -13.15 -0.08 6.36
CA ALA A 104 -13.06 1.36 6.57
C ALA A 104 -12.12 2.03 5.57
N THR A 105 -12.39 1.85 4.28
CA THR A 105 -11.64 2.48 3.18
C THR A 105 -12.25 3.82 2.80
N THR A 106 -11.41 4.72 2.28
CA THR A 106 -11.84 6.01 1.73
C THR A 106 -11.43 6.10 0.26
N ASP A 107 -12.13 6.97 -0.49
CA ASP A 107 -11.71 7.27 -1.85
C ASP A 107 -10.32 7.90 -1.86
N LEU A 108 -9.46 7.48 -2.78
CA LEU A 108 -8.19 8.15 -3.06
C LEU A 108 -8.36 9.15 -4.19
N THR A 109 -7.66 10.27 -4.16
CA THR A 109 -7.64 11.16 -5.32
C THR A 109 -7.04 10.43 -6.53
N ALA A 110 -7.56 10.70 -7.73
CA ALA A 110 -7.08 10.07 -8.95
C ALA A 110 -5.59 10.32 -9.16
N GLU A 111 -5.13 11.53 -8.87
CA GLU A 111 -3.73 11.94 -8.98
C GLU A 111 -2.84 11.09 -8.09
N PHE A 112 -3.19 10.94 -6.82
CA PHE A 112 -2.41 10.12 -5.87
C PHE A 112 -2.34 8.66 -6.31
N TYR A 113 -3.48 8.09 -6.69
CA TYR A 113 -3.53 6.68 -7.12
C TYR A 113 -2.70 6.44 -8.39
N LEU A 114 -2.91 7.25 -9.43
CA LEU A 114 -2.22 7.10 -10.72
C LEU A 114 -0.72 7.39 -10.59
N GLU A 115 -0.33 8.41 -9.83
CA GLU A 115 1.07 8.70 -9.55
C GLU A 115 1.73 7.55 -8.79
N THR A 116 1.05 6.96 -7.80
CA THR A 116 1.57 5.80 -7.07
C THR A 116 1.77 4.61 -7.99
N VAL A 117 0.76 4.25 -8.80
CA VAL A 117 0.88 3.14 -9.76
C VAL A 117 2.04 3.37 -10.73
N SER A 118 2.10 4.55 -11.33
CA SER A 118 3.13 4.88 -12.31
C SER A 118 4.52 4.96 -11.69
N THR A 119 4.70 5.74 -10.63
CA THR A 119 6.02 6.08 -10.08
C THR A 119 6.62 4.93 -9.28
N VAL A 120 5.79 4.25 -8.46
CA VAL A 120 6.26 3.18 -7.56
C VAL A 120 6.28 1.83 -8.25
N PHE A 121 5.17 1.45 -8.91
CA PHE A 121 5.00 0.09 -9.41
C PHE A 121 5.43 -0.12 -10.86
N GLN A 122 5.41 0.92 -11.71
CA GLN A 122 5.81 0.80 -13.12
C GLN A 122 7.22 1.34 -13.39
N GLN A 123 7.53 2.52 -12.87
CA GLN A 123 8.81 3.20 -13.14
C GLN A 123 9.89 2.86 -12.13
N TYR A 124 9.53 2.38 -10.94
CA TYR A 124 10.47 2.12 -9.82
C TYR A 124 11.35 3.34 -9.54
N ALA A 125 10.74 4.52 -9.56
CA ALA A 125 11.49 5.78 -9.66
C ALA A 125 12.44 6.01 -8.46
N LEU A 126 12.04 5.62 -7.24
CA LEU A 126 12.87 5.78 -6.05
C LEU A 126 14.13 4.89 -6.09
N PRO A 127 14.04 3.56 -6.25
CA PRO A 127 15.23 2.71 -6.28
C PRO A 127 16.13 2.94 -7.49
N LEU A 128 15.59 3.46 -8.59
CA LEU A 128 16.37 3.85 -9.76
C LEU A 128 16.96 5.27 -9.66
N GLY A 129 16.70 6.00 -8.55
CA GLY A 129 17.19 7.35 -8.35
C GLY A 129 16.58 8.36 -9.33
N GLN A 130 15.38 8.12 -9.79
CA GLN A 130 14.65 8.94 -10.76
C GLN A 130 13.47 9.69 -10.12
N LEU A 131 13.21 9.46 -8.83
CA LEU A 131 12.12 10.13 -8.12
C LEU A 131 12.42 11.60 -7.92
N HIS A 132 11.47 12.46 -8.27
CA HIS A 132 11.52 13.89 -8.03
C HIS A 132 10.29 14.33 -7.23
N VAL A 133 10.50 15.21 -6.26
CA VAL A 133 9.42 15.86 -5.49
C VAL A 133 9.63 17.38 -5.54
N GLY A 134 8.64 18.11 -6.00
CA GLY A 134 8.75 19.56 -6.18
C GLY A 134 9.93 19.99 -7.09
N GLY A 135 10.21 19.19 -8.13
CA GLY A 135 11.32 19.42 -9.07
C GLY A 135 12.71 19.07 -8.53
N ARG A 136 12.81 18.57 -7.30
CA ARG A 136 14.08 18.15 -6.68
C ARG A 136 14.17 16.63 -6.68
N ARG A 137 15.32 16.11 -7.11
CA ARG A 137 15.61 14.69 -7.04
C ARG A 137 15.66 14.21 -5.59
N VAL A 138 15.04 13.09 -5.32
CA VAL A 138 15.10 12.43 -4.01
C VAL A 138 16.40 11.65 -3.89
N GLU A 139 17.18 11.93 -2.85
CA GLU A 139 18.50 11.35 -2.61
C GLU A 139 18.52 10.62 -1.25
N PRO A 140 18.14 9.34 -1.19
CA PRO A 140 18.13 8.59 0.09
C PRO A 140 19.51 8.55 0.77
N ARG A 141 20.58 8.57 0.00
CA ARG A 141 21.96 8.62 0.52
C ARG A 141 22.29 9.91 1.29
N ALA A 142 21.48 10.95 1.15
CA ALA A 142 21.62 12.17 1.94
C ALA A 142 21.18 12.00 3.40
N ILE A 143 20.46 10.92 3.72
CA ILE A 143 20.08 10.56 5.09
C ILE A 143 21.30 9.98 5.79
N ARG A 144 21.76 10.64 6.89
CA ARG A 144 23.02 10.30 7.57
C ARG A 144 22.89 10.11 9.07
N HIS A 145 21.83 10.61 9.67
CA HIS A 145 21.67 10.70 11.13
C HIS A 145 20.33 10.17 11.64
N THR A 146 19.55 9.54 10.76
CA THR A 146 18.24 8.96 11.09
C THR A 146 18.40 7.47 11.37
N ALA A 147 17.97 6.98 12.54
CA ALA A 147 17.88 5.54 12.77
C ALA A 147 16.78 4.97 11.87
N LEU A 148 17.10 3.98 11.03
CA LEU A 148 16.16 3.37 10.09
C LEU A 148 15.79 1.97 10.54
N LEU A 149 14.48 1.76 10.76
CA LEU A 149 13.87 0.45 11.01
C LEU A 149 12.98 0.09 9.82
N THR A 150 13.13 -1.12 9.29
CA THR A 150 12.25 -1.69 8.26
C THR A 150 11.51 -2.89 8.83
N ILE A 151 10.20 -2.95 8.61
CA ILE A 151 9.33 -4.04 9.07
C ILE A 151 8.57 -4.58 7.86
N GLU A 152 8.59 -5.89 7.66
CA GLU A 152 7.92 -6.58 6.55
C GLU A 152 7.00 -7.67 7.07
N GLY A 153 5.89 -7.90 6.37
CA GLY A 153 4.98 -9.01 6.62
C GLY A 153 5.34 -10.21 5.73
N GLU A 154 5.60 -11.37 6.33
CA GLU A 154 5.92 -12.59 5.56
C GLU A 154 4.79 -13.00 4.59
N LYS A 155 3.55 -12.66 4.93
CA LYS A 155 2.34 -13.01 4.15
C LYS A 155 1.65 -11.78 3.56
N ASP A 156 2.41 -10.75 3.24
CA ASP A 156 1.88 -9.54 2.61
C ASP A 156 1.71 -9.78 1.10
N ASP A 157 0.47 -9.68 0.62
CA ASP A 157 0.12 -9.89 -0.78
C ASP A 157 0.44 -8.68 -1.69
N ILE A 158 0.78 -7.53 -1.09
CA ILE A 158 1.05 -6.28 -1.81
C ILE A 158 2.54 -5.97 -1.82
N CYS A 159 3.18 -6.00 -0.65
CA CYS A 159 4.57 -5.65 -0.45
C CYS A 159 5.33 -6.88 0.08
N ALA A 160 5.92 -7.67 -0.82
CA ALA A 160 6.64 -8.88 -0.46
C ALA A 160 7.92 -8.59 0.33
N VAL A 161 8.37 -9.62 1.05
CA VAL A 161 9.65 -9.59 1.79
C VAL A 161 10.79 -9.19 0.86
N GLY A 162 11.58 -8.22 1.29
CA GLY A 162 12.69 -7.61 0.54
C GLY A 162 12.34 -6.26 -0.07
N GLN A 163 11.08 -5.95 -0.30
CA GLN A 163 10.68 -4.69 -0.93
C GLN A 163 10.89 -3.48 -0.02
N THR A 164 10.55 -3.60 1.27
CA THR A 164 10.74 -2.52 2.24
C THR A 164 12.20 -2.44 2.69
N VAL A 165 12.84 -3.58 2.92
CA VAL A 165 14.24 -3.64 3.37
C VAL A 165 15.22 -3.06 2.35
N ALA A 166 14.84 -2.99 1.08
CA ALA A 166 15.61 -2.29 0.04
C ALA A 166 15.96 -0.83 0.41
N ALA A 167 15.18 -0.21 1.31
CA ALA A 167 15.50 1.12 1.85
C ALA A 167 16.85 1.17 2.57
N GLN A 168 17.30 0.07 3.18
CA GLN A 168 18.60 -0.01 3.87
C GLN A 168 19.75 0.22 2.87
N ASP A 169 19.65 -0.37 1.69
CA ASP A 169 20.66 -0.23 0.63
C ASP A 169 20.61 1.19 0.02
N LEU A 170 19.43 1.75 -0.15
CA LEU A 170 19.26 3.11 -0.66
C LEU A 170 19.80 4.15 0.31
N CYS A 171 19.62 3.95 1.61
CA CYS A 171 20.12 4.83 2.68
C CYS A 171 21.54 4.45 3.12
N SER A 172 22.39 4.05 2.20
CA SER A 172 23.75 3.50 2.47
C SER A 172 24.72 4.42 3.21
N SER A 173 24.35 5.68 3.44
CA SER A 173 25.13 6.61 4.27
C SER A 173 24.77 6.56 5.77
N LEU A 174 23.76 5.78 6.16
CA LEU A 174 23.43 5.56 7.56
C LEU A 174 24.50 4.72 8.24
N ARG A 175 24.90 5.13 9.44
CA ARG A 175 25.86 4.42 10.31
C ARG A 175 25.33 4.39 11.74
N PRO A 176 25.61 3.34 12.49
CA PRO A 176 26.06 2.00 12.07
C PRO A 176 24.90 1.10 11.65
N TYR A 177 25.19 0.10 10.86
CA TYR A 177 24.31 -1.06 10.77
C TYR A 177 24.34 -1.75 12.13
N MET A 178 23.25 -1.76 12.85
CA MET A 178 23.04 -2.61 13.99
C MET A 178 22.09 -3.72 13.64
#